data_e5cfcb5dfd0fe5bda3faceb029b2f2a4
#
_entry.id   e5cfcb5dfd0fe5bda3faceb029b2f2a4
#
_cell.length_a   1.000
_cell.length_b   1.000
_cell.length_c   1.000
_cell.angle_alpha   90.00
_cell.angle_beta   90.00
_cell.angle_gamma   90.00
#
_symmetry.space_group_name_H-M   'P 1'
#
loop_
_entity.id
_entity.type
_entity.pdbx_description
1 polymer ?
#
loop_
_entity_poly.entity_id
_entity_poly.type
_entity_poly.pdbx_seq_one_letter_code
_entity_poly.pdbx_strand_id
1 'polypeptide(L)'
;VNLPYAARQLEYVYEQAIEVDFPDLAFANEADPLVPWDRSVQLGAKTFVWYYSEGAGDAEFFAAMGSDGLPSPTMMGAEQHGRIEGFGSEIKVRVDQLQAAAFVGQNLDQQLGVVDKRAHSQRLNVTAAWGREDLGLPGLLNHPQISISVAADGAASSTAWSRKTPGEMIADVLSLVNSIPEASQEMYAPTVIAMPARRLRLLKQTRISDGTSTDSGTTTVMEYLVKALNDDGKAIKFRALEDLLAANASAYTDMFTGLDGDAGMIAFNDDPRYIGLVVPAGGFYALLPPQEIGHWINTPSMSYMGGIRLTHPIMVALV
;
A
#
# COMPACT_ATOMS: atom_id res chain seq x y z
N VAL A 1 33.18 50.14 21.55
CA VAL A 1 33.02 49.02 22.52
C VAL A 1 32.08 48.05 21.90
N ASN A 2 32.62 46.98 21.28
CA ASN A 2 31.82 45.88 20.78
C ASN A 2 31.33 45.05 21.97
N LEU A 3 30.06 45.11 22.27
CA LEU A 3 29.42 44.29 23.28
C LEU A 3 28.89 43.01 22.60
N PRO A 4 29.65 41.91 22.56
CA PRO A 4 29.19 40.65 21.96
C PRO A 4 28.02 40.02 22.72
N TYR A 5 27.73 40.49 23.93
CA TYR A 5 26.57 40.03 24.72
C TYR A 5 25.24 40.65 24.31
N ALA A 6 25.23 41.83 23.67
CA ALA A 6 24.00 42.53 23.33
C ALA A 6 23.30 41.89 22.11
N ALA A 7 24.01 41.24 21.21
CA ALA A 7 23.41 40.60 20.03
C ALA A 7 22.57 39.39 20.39
N ARG A 8 22.99 38.58 21.37
CA ARG A 8 22.23 37.38 21.79
C ARG A 8 21.03 37.67 22.68
N GLN A 9 20.98 38.84 23.31
CA GLN A 9 19.84 39.25 24.14
C GLN A 9 18.63 39.72 23.31
N LEU A 10 18.83 39.95 22.01
CA LEU A 10 17.77 40.32 21.05
C LEU A 10 17.26 39.16 20.23
N GLU A 11 17.87 37.97 20.35
CA GLU A 11 17.42 36.78 19.67
C GLU A 11 16.33 36.07 20.51
N TYR A 12 15.10 36.07 20.03
CA TYR A 12 14.07 35.23 20.58
C TYR A 12 14.23 33.84 20.01
N VAL A 13 14.60 32.87 20.81
CA VAL A 13 14.67 31.46 20.41
C VAL A 13 13.34 30.83 20.70
N TYR A 14 12.67 30.32 19.66
CA TYR A 14 11.47 29.53 19.84
C TYR A 14 11.81 28.27 20.63
N GLU A 15 11.09 28.02 21.72
CA GLU A 15 11.29 26.83 22.56
C GLU A 15 10.89 25.52 21.85
N GLN A 16 10.02 25.63 20.83
CA GLN A 16 9.62 24.50 20.04
C GLN A 16 10.37 24.47 18.71
N ALA A 17 11.05 23.38 18.42
CA ALA A 17 11.56 23.11 17.09
C ALA A 17 10.37 22.97 16.14
N ILE A 18 10.42 23.68 15.00
CA ILE A 18 9.43 23.51 13.93
C ILE A 18 9.68 22.13 13.33
N GLU A 19 8.77 21.20 13.57
CA GLU A 19 8.82 19.88 12.98
C GLU A 19 8.30 19.96 11.54
N VAL A 20 9.03 19.35 10.62
CA VAL A 20 8.63 19.30 9.22
C VAL A 20 7.58 18.19 9.07
N ASP A 21 6.39 18.56 8.61
CA ASP A 21 5.35 17.60 8.28
C ASP A 21 5.78 16.71 7.11
N PHE A 22 5.57 15.43 7.27
CA PHE A 22 5.87 14.45 6.22
C PHE A 22 4.57 13.87 5.66
N PRO A 23 4.56 13.44 4.38
CA PRO A 23 3.40 12.78 3.82
C PRO A 23 3.07 11.47 4.54
N ASP A 24 1.79 11.15 4.59
CA ASP A 24 1.31 9.89 5.15
C ASP A 24 1.82 8.71 4.31
N LEU A 25 2.18 7.63 5.00
CA LEU A 25 2.64 6.40 4.41
C LEU A 25 1.48 5.40 4.35
N ALA A 26 1.02 5.07 3.14
CA ALA A 26 -0.21 4.31 2.93
C ALA A 26 -0.21 2.91 3.59
N PHE A 27 0.93 2.21 3.60
CA PHE A 27 1.05 0.87 4.18
C PHE A 27 1.53 0.88 5.64
N ALA A 28 2.24 1.93 6.06
CA ALA A 28 2.85 1.98 7.39
C ALA A 28 1.99 2.70 8.44
N ASN A 29 0.79 3.12 8.10
CA ASN A 29 -0.16 3.69 9.04
C ASN A 29 -0.84 2.58 9.83
N GLU A 30 -0.48 2.41 11.11
CA GLU A 30 -1.02 1.34 11.97
C GLU A 30 -2.53 1.48 12.24
N ALA A 31 -3.07 2.69 12.19
CA ALA A 31 -4.48 2.95 12.50
C ALA A 31 -5.40 2.64 11.31
N ASP A 32 -4.96 2.95 10.08
CA ASP A 32 -5.74 2.75 8.86
C ASP A 32 -4.80 2.42 7.68
N PRO A 33 -4.18 1.23 7.68
CA PRO A 33 -3.29 0.82 6.62
C PRO A 33 -4.06 0.56 5.33
N LEU A 34 -3.40 0.76 4.18
CA LEU A 34 -4.00 0.44 2.88
C LEU A 34 -4.28 -1.06 2.75
N VAL A 35 -3.36 -1.89 3.22
CA VAL A 35 -3.49 -3.35 3.32
C VAL A 35 -3.45 -3.72 4.79
N PRO A 36 -4.38 -4.54 5.29
CA PRO A 36 -4.41 -4.93 6.70
C PRO A 36 -3.13 -5.65 7.12
N TRP A 37 -2.65 -5.33 8.32
CA TRP A 37 -1.46 -5.99 8.88
C TRP A 37 -1.82 -7.37 9.43
N ASP A 38 -1.14 -8.40 8.93
CA ASP A 38 -1.23 -9.76 9.48
C ASP A 38 -0.20 -9.94 10.59
N ARG A 39 -0.67 -9.92 11.82
CA ARG A 39 0.14 -10.08 13.04
C ARG A 39 0.04 -11.50 13.62
N SER A 40 -0.47 -12.46 12.87
CA SER A 40 -0.63 -13.85 13.32
C SER A 40 0.71 -14.57 13.49
N VAL A 41 1.73 -14.13 12.77
CA VAL A 41 3.06 -14.73 12.80
C VAL A 41 3.84 -14.28 14.03
N GLN A 42 4.44 -15.23 14.74
CA GLN A 42 5.24 -14.94 15.93
C GLN A 42 6.61 -14.37 15.58
N LEU A 43 7.11 -13.50 16.44
CA LEU A 43 8.47 -12.96 16.34
C LEU A 43 9.51 -14.10 16.43
N GLY A 44 10.48 -14.09 15.51
CA GLY A 44 11.52 -15.13 15.41
C GLY A 44 11.27 -16.17 14.32
N ALA A 45 10.07 -16.24 13.74
CA ALA A 45 9.84 -17.03 12.55
C ALA A 45 10.60 -16.41 11.37
N LYS A 46 11.31 -17.22 10.59
CA LYS A 46 12.01 -16.78 9.35
C LYS A 46 11.19 -17.04 8.11
N THR A 47 10.25 -17.95 8.19
CA THR A 47 9.37 -18.34 7.09
C THR A 47 7.96 -18.55 7.64
N PHE A 48 6.96 -18.34 6.82
CA PHE A 48 5.58 -18.70 7.11
C PHE A 48 5.01 -19.45 5.92
N VAL A 49 4.06 -20.33 6.17
CA VAL A 49 3.43 -21.18 5.16
C VAL A 49 1.93 -21.01 5.28
N TRP A 50 1.27 -20.89 4.15
CA TRP A 50 -0.18 -20.95 4.11
C TRP A 50 -0.64 -21.98 3.08
N TYR A 51 -1.74 -22.64 3.40
CA TYR A 51 -2.33 -23.67 2.56
C TYR A 51 -3.54 -23.08 1.87
N TYR A 52 -3.69 -23.38 0.61
CA TYR A 52 -4.97 -23.24 -0.03
C TYR A 52 -5.41 -24.59 -0.56
N SER A 53 -6.71 -24.84 -0.51
CA SER A 53 -7.29 -26.09 -1.00
C SER A 53 -8.40 -25.76 -1.99
N GLU A 54 -8.38 -26.42 -3.11
CA GLU A 54 -9.39 -26.33 -4.14
C GLU A 54 -10.12 -27.68 -4.22
N GLY A 55 -11.44 -27.64 -4.06
CA GLY A 55 -12.29 -28.82 -4.17
C GLY A 55 -12.92 -28.88 -5.56
N ALA A 56 -12.73 -29.96 -6.27
CA ALA A 56 -13.44 -30.27 -7.51
C ALA A 56 -14.33 -31.49 -7.30
N GLY A 57 -15.60 -31.35 -7.67
CA GLY A 57 -16.54 -32.46 -7.61
C GLY A 57 -17.60 -32.33 -8.67
N ASP A 58 -18.03 -33.44 -9.21
CA ASP A 58 -19.14 -33.52 -10.13
C ASP A 58 -20.21 -34.48 -9.58
N ALA A 59 -21.46 -34.28 -9.95
CA ALA A 59 -22.56 -35.14 -9.55
C ALA A 59 -23.33 -35.58 -10.80
N GLU A 60 -23.48 -36.89 -10.95
CA GLU A 60 -24.26 -37.46 -12.09
C GLU A 60 -25.61 -37.99 -11.64
N PHE A 61 -26.57 -37.95 -12.57
CA PHE A 61 -27.91 -38.53 -12.32
C PHE A 61 -27.84 -40.05 -12.30
N PHE A 62 -28.45 -40.68 -11.31
CA PHE A 62 -28.54 -42.14 -11.17
C PHE A 62 -29.07 -42.88 -12.40
N ALA A 63 -29.89 -42.22 -13.23
CA ALA A 63 -30.44 -42.80 -14.46
C ALA A 63 -29.39 -43.01 -15.58
N ALA A 64 -28.27 -42.33 -15.54
CA ALA A 64 -27.18 -42.43 -16.51
C ALA A 64 -26.12 -43.47 -16.13
N MET A 65 -26.15 -43.95 -14.90
CA MET A 65 -25.14 -44.83 -14.35
C MET A 65 -25.66 -46.23 -14.07
N GLY A 66 -24.94 -47.23 -14.58
CA GLY A 66 -24.94 -48.56 -13.97
C GLY A 66 -24.39 -48.48 -12.55
N SER A 67 -24.75 -49.40 -11.68
CA SER A 67 -24.57 -49.37 -10.22
C SER A 67 -23.18 -49.20 -9.65
N ASP A 68 -22.17 -48.82 -10.43
CA ASP A 68 -20.76 -48.94 -10.02
C ASP A 68 -19.88 -47.80 -10.52
N GLY A 69 -20.15 -46.58 -10.18
CA GLY A 69 -19.26 -45.51 -10.63
C GLY A 69 -19.69 -44.08 -10.32
N LEU A 70 -20.16 -43.80 -9.12
CA LEU A 70 -20.40 -42.40 -8.70
C LEU A 70 -19.10 -41.58 -8.71
N PRO A 71 -19.09 -40.40 -9.31
CA PRO A 71 -17.93 -39.53 -9.27
C PRO A 71 -17.62 -39.16 -7.80
N SER A 72 -16.36 -39.23 -7.41
CA SER A 72 -15.95 -38.85 -6.08
C SER A 72 -15.32 -37.46 -6.11
N PRO A 73 -15.70 -36.58 -5.19
CA PRO A 73 -15.04 -35.28 -5.09
C PRO A 73 -13.56 -35.44 -4.74
N THR A 74 -12.73 -34.66 -5.38
CA THR A 74 -11.28 -34.59 -5.11
C THR A 74 -10.93 -33.24 -4.51
N MET A 75 -10.02 -33.23 -3.56
CA MET A 75 -9.50 -32.02 -2.96
C MET A 75 -8.01 -31.93 -3.31
N MET A 76 -7.64 -30.86 -4.00
CA MET A 76 -6.25 -30.53 -4.27
C MET A 76 -5.83 -29.42 -3.34
N GLY A 77 -4.66 -29.53 -2.73
CA GLY A 77 -4.08 -28.50 -1.88
C GLY A 77 -2.68 -28.11 -2.36
N ALA A 78 -2.36 -26.85 -2.25
CA ALA A 78 -1.01 -26.36 -2.50
C ALA A 78 -0.52 -25.53 -1.29
N GLU A 79 0.78 -25.64 -1.05
CA GLU A 79 1.48 -24.86 -0.05
C GLU A 79 2.15 -23.66 -0.70
N GLN A 80 2.02 -22.49 -0.09
CA GLN A 80 2.77 -21.32 -0.46
C GLN A 80 3.64 -20.88 0.70
N HIS A 81 4.86 -20.45 0.39
CA HIS A 81 5.86 -20.08 1.37
C HIS A 81 6.19 -18.60 1.25
N GLY A 82 6.23 -17.91 2.39
CA GLY A 82 6.73 -16.56 2.50
C GLY A 82 7.95 -16.50 3.41
N ARG A 83 8.79 -15.50 3.21
CA ARG A 83 9.96 -15.21 4.02
C ARG A 83 9.68 -14.03 4.93
N ILE A 84 10.36 -13.99 6.08
CA ILE A 84 10.37 -12.84 6.98
C ILE A 84 11.80 -12.36 7.10
N GLU A 85 12.01 -11.11 6.75
CA GLU A 85 13.32 -10.47 6.82
C GLU A 85 13.31 -9.32 7.82
N GLY A 86 14.42 -9.16 8.50
CA GLY A 86 14.64 -8.08 9.45
C GLY A 86 15.40 -6.93 8.83
N PHE A 87 15.04 -5.72 9.18
CA PHE A 87 15.81 -4.53 8.87
C PHE A 87 15.93 -3.66 10.12
N GLY A 88 16.96 -2.86 10.18
CA GLY A 88 17.22 -2.06 11.38
C GLY A 88 18.05 -0.82 11.09
N SER A 89 18.11 0.04 12.07
CA SER A 89 18.95 1.21 12.12
C SER A 89 19.56 1.36 13.50
N GLU A 90 20.43 2.32 13.69
CA GLU A 90 21.11 2.56 14.93
C GLU A 90 21.14 4.08 15.19
N ILE A 91 20.55 4.48 16.32
CA ILE A 91 20.63 5.85 16.80
C ILE A 91 21.96 6.02 17.52
N LYS A 92 22.82 6.90 17.01
CA LYS A 92 24.13 7.21 17.60
C LYS A 92 24.14 8.64 18.10
N VAL A 93 24.31 8.81 19.41
CA VAL A 93 24.39 10.13 20.04
C VAL A 93 25.65 10.22 20.90
N ARG A 94 26.33 11.35 20.81
CA ARG A 94 27.46 11.61 21.72
C ARG A 94 26.94 12.12 23.07
N VAL A 95 27.59 11.70 24.13
CA VAL A 95 27.22 12.09 25.49
C VAL A 95 27.28 13.64 25.68
N ASP A 96 28.26 14.31 25.06
CA ASP A 96 28.34 15.78 25.11
C ASP A 96 27.19 16.48 24.37
N GLN A 97 26.71 15.92 23.26
CA GLN A 97 25.53 16.44 22.56
C GLN A 97 24.25 16.27 23.38
N LEU A 98 24.09 15.11 24.04
CA LEU A 98 22.95 14.87 24.92
C LEU A 98 22.94 15.85 26.10
N GLN A 99 24.12 16.12 26.73
CA GLN A 99 24.25 17.10 27.79
C GLN A 99 23.98 18.54 27.31
N ALA A 100 24.45 18.90 26.12
CA ALA A 100 24.17 20.20 25.53
C ALA A 100 22.69 20.39 25.20
N ALA A 101 22.03 19.38 24.68
CA ALA A 101 20.59 19.39 24.40
C ALA A 101 19.76 19.51 25.70
N ALA A 102 20.13 18.75 26.72
CA ALA A 102 19.49 18.82 28.02
C ALA A 102 19.66 20.22 28.68
N PHE A 103 20.81 20.87 28.49
CA PHE A 103 21.03 22.22 28.98
C PHE A 103 20.09 23.26 28.34
N VAL A 104 19.74 23.05 27.07
CA VAL A 104 18.79 23.92 26.32
C VAL A 104 17.32 23.49 26.54
N GLY A 105 17.08 22.40 27.28
CA GLY A 105 15.74 21.87 27.54
C GLY A 105 15.15 21.06 26.40
N GLN A 106 15.97 20.61 25.43
CA GLN A 106 15.53 19.79 24.30
C GLN A 106 15.73 18.30 24.57
N ASN A 107 14.73 17.49 24.26
CA ASN A 107 14.80 16.02 24.33
C ASN A 107 15.30 15.44 23.00
N LEU A 108 16.61 15.51 22.76
CA LEU A 108 17.24 15.03 21.52
C LEU A 108 16.98 13.54 21.29
N ASP A 109 16.98 12.74 22.35
CA ASP A 109 16.72 11.29 22.26
C ASP A 109 15.32 10.97 21.73
N GLN A 110 14.31 11.68 22.23
CA GLN A 110 12.93 11.53 21.73
C GLN A 110 12.81 11.94 20.27
N GLN A 111 13.41 13.05 19.86
CA GLN A 111 13.35 13.51 18.48
C GLN A 111 14.02 12.52 17.53
N LEU A 112 15.17 11.99 17.90
CA LEU A 112 15.87 10.96 17.11
C LEU A 112 15.06 9.66 17.04
N GLY A 113 14.37 9.26 18.12
CA GLY A 113 13.46 8.11 18.11
C GLY A 113 12.30 8.27 17.14
N VAL A 114 11.71 9.47 17.03
CA VAL A 114 10.65 9.76 16.05
C VAL A 114 11.18 9.67 14.62
N VAL A 115 12.34 10.25 14.35
CA VAL A 115 13.00 10.19 13.03
C VAL A 115 13.34 8.75 12.64
N ASP A 116 13.84 7.97 13.59
CA ASP A 116 14.21 6.58 13.38
C ASP A 116 12.97 5.71 13.09
N LYS A 117 11.92 5.85 13.91
CA LYS A 117 10.63 5.17 13.64
C LYS A 117 10.10 5.51 12.26
N ARG A 118 10.23 6.77 11.82
CA ARG A 118 9.83 7.19 10.50
C ARG A 118 10.64 6.53 9.39
N ALA A 119 11.95 6.40 9.56
CA ALA A 119 12.81 5.69 8.60
C ALA A 119 12.38 4.22 8.45
N HIS A 120 12.04 3.55 9.55
CA HIS A 120 11.46 2.20 9.54
C HIS A 120 10.12 2.16 8.81
N SER A 121 9.22 3.12 9.07
CA SER A 121 7.92 3.22 8.40
C SER A 121 8.08 3.45 6.89
N GLN A 122 9.00 4.31 6.47
CA GLN A 122 9.30 4.52 5.04
C GLN A 122 9.82 3.25 4.38
N ARG A 123 10.73 2.52 5.04
CA ARG A 123 11.26 1.26 4.51
C ARG A 123 10.16 0.21 4.36
N LEU A 124 9.29 0.09 5.36
CA LEU A 124 8.14 -0.81 5.32
C LEU A 124 7.20 -0.43 4.18
N ASN A 125 6.87 0.86 4.04
CA ASN A 125 5.97 1.34 2.99
C ASN A 125 6.50 1.00 1.58
N VAL A 126 7.77 1.32 1.31
CA VAL A 126 8.39 1.04 0.01
C VAL A 126 8.44 -0.47 -0.27
N THR A 127 8.79 -1.27 0.74
CA THR A 127 8.86 -2.73 0.55
C THR A 127 7.45 -3.34 0.43
N ALA A 128 6.45 -2.81 1.11
CA ALA A 128 5.06 -3.27 0.94
C ALA A 128 4.50 -2.91 -0.45
N ALA A 129 4.86 -1.74 -0.99
CA ALA A 129 4.45 -1.33 -2.33
C ALA A 129 5.17 -2.15 -3.42
N TRP A 130 6.49 -2.15 -3.43
CA TRP A 130 7.31 -2.64 -4.53
C TRP A 130 7.98 -4.00 -4.28
N GLY A 131 7.95 -4.48 -3.04
CA GLY A 131 8.65 -5.69 -2.64
C GLY A 131 10.17 -5.56 -2.68
N ARG A 132 10.83 -6.67 -2.47
CA ARG A 132 12.27 -6.87 -2.61
C ARG A 132 12.50 -8.25 -3.19
N GLU A 133 12.75 -8.31 -4.49
CA GLU A 133 12.94 -9.56 -5.23
C GLU A 133 14.20 -10.32 -4.75
N ASP A 134 15.28 -9.58 -4.46
CA ASP A 134 16.53 -10.11 -3.91
C ASP A 134 16.35 -10.85 -2.58
N LEU A 135 15.34 -10.46 -1.78
CA LEU A 135 15.00 -11.09 -0.50
C LEU A 135 13.81 -12.05 -0.60
N GLY A 136 13.16 -12.14 -1.76
CA GLY A 136 11.94 -12.94 -1.94
C GLY A 136 10.74 -12.38 -1.20
N LEU A 137 10.68 -11.05 -1.01
CA LEU A 137 9.56 -10.35 -0.40
C LEU A 137 8.66 -9.76 -1.50
N PRO A 138 7.47 -10.30 -1.75
CA PRO A 138 6.54 -9.73 -2.72
C PRO A 138 5.92 -8.43 -2.19
N GLY A 139 5.81 -7.44 -3.07
CA GLY A 139 5.07 -6.20 -2.84
C GLY A 139 3.67 -6.26 -3.45
N LEU A 140 2.85 -5.25 -3.20
CA LEU A 140 1.51 -5.17 -3.78
C LEU A 140 1.55 -4.92 -5.29
N LEU A 141 2.46 -4.05 -5.74
CA LEU A 141 2.51 -3.57 -7.14
C LEU A 141 3.32 -4.48 -8.06
N ASN A 142 4.20 -5.31 -7.52
CA ASN A 142 5.01 -6.28 -8.28
C ASN A 142 4.78 -7.72 -7.85
N HIS A 143 3.62 -8.03 -7.29
CA HIS A 143 3.32 -9.40 -6.88
C HIS A 143 3.27 -10.32 -8.10
N PRO A 144 3.99 -11.46 -8.11
CA PRO A 144 4.12 -12.32 -9.29
C PRO A 144 2.81 -12.96 -9.74
N GLN A 145 1.79 -12.98 -8.89
CA GLN A 145 0.49 -13.57 -9.18
C GLN A 145 -0.56 -12.54 -9.63
N ILE A 146 -0.26 -11.24 -9.62
CA ILE A 146 -1.19 -10.19 -10.05
C ILE A 146 -1.00 -9.98 -11.54
N SER A 147 -2.09 -10.03 -12.29
CA SER A 147 -2.10 -9.67 -13.70
C SER A 147 -2.18 -8.15 -13.85
N ILE A 148 -1.30 -7.61 -14.70
CA ILE A 148 -1.29 -6.20 -15.05
C ILE A 148 -1.99 -6.06 -16.40
N SER A 149 -2.98 -5.18 -16.48
CA SER A 149 -3.66 -4.82 -17.72
C SER A 149 -3.34 -3.36 -18.08
N VAL A 150 -3.53 -3.00 -19.33
CA VAL A 150 -3.33 -1.62 -19.80
C VAL A 150 -4.70 -1.01 -20.07
N ALA A 151 -4.92 0.22 -19.63
CA ALA A 151 -6.14 0.96 -19.89
C ALA A 151 -6.37 1.10 -21.42
N ALA A 152 -7.62 1.02 -21.85
CA ALA A 152 -7.97 1.21 -23.24
C ALA A 152 -7.61 2.62 -23.73
N ASP A 153 -7.22 2.74 -25.01
CA ASP A 153 -7.02 4.05 -25.61
C ASP A 153 -8.32 4.85 -25.67
N GLY A 154 -8.27 6.12 -25.34
CA GLY A 154 -9.37 7.05 -25.56
C GLY A 154 -9.49 7.50 -27.02
N ALA A 155 -10.48 8.32 -27.31
CA ALA A 155 -10.72 8.90 -28.65
C ALA A 155 -9.52 9.67 -29.20
N ALA A 156 -8.63 10.16 -28.33
CA ALA A 156 -7.37 10.82 -28.67
C ALA A 156 -6.20 9.86 -28.90
N SER A 157 -6.44 8.55 -29.04
CA SER A 157 -5.42 7.50 -29.15
C SER A 157 -4.36 7.59 -28.05
N SER A 158 -4.79 7.78 -26.82
CA SER A 158 -3.92 7.91 -25.64
C SER A 158 -4.59 7.31 -24.42
N THR A 159 -3.81 6.59 -23.60
CA THR A 159 -4.26 6.06 -22.32
C THR A 159 -4.31 7.15 -21.24
N ALA A 160 -3.63 8.28 -21.45
CA ALA A 160 -3.51 9.35 -20.46
C ALA A 160 -4.84 10.05 -20.17
N TRP A 161 -5.26 10.08 -18.92
CA TRP A 161 -6.53 10.70 -18.49
C TRP A 161 -6.63 12.20 -18.77
N SER A 162 -5.51 12.89 -18.93
CA SER A 162 -5.48 14.30 -19.33
C SER A 162 -6.05 14.54 -20.74
N ARG A 163 -6.14 13.48 -21.56
CA ARG A 163 -6.66 13.49 -22.93
C ARG A 163 -7.96 12.73 -23.11
N LYS A 164 -8.43 12.07 -22.04
CA LYS A 164 -9.68 11.28 -22.05
C LYS A 164 -10.88 12.14 -21.70
N THR A 165 -12.00 11.79 -22.28
CA THR A 165 -13.32 12.35 -21.94
C THR A 165 -13.78 11.82 -20.57
N PRO A 166 -14.71 12.52 -19.87
CA PRO A 166 -15.26 12.04 -18.60
C PRO A 166 -15.84 10.62 -18.68
N GLY A 167 -16.52 10.28 -19.79
CA GLY A 167 -17.09 8.95 -20.02
C GLY A 167 -16.01 7.87 -20.15
N GLU A 168 -14.90 8.16 -20.80
CA GLU A 168 -13.76 7.23 -20.92
C GLU A 168 -13.07 7.00 -19.58
N MET A 169 -12.94 8.05 -18.74
CA MET A 169 -12.40 7.90 -17.39
C MET A 169 -13.30 7.01 -16.52
N ILE A 170 -14.62 7.15 -16.64
CA ILE A 170 -15.59 6.28 -15.96
C ILE A 170 -15.44 4.85 -16.45
N ALA A 171 -15.36 4.64 -17.75
CA ALA A 171 -15.20 3.32 -18.35
C ALA A 171 -13.92 2.62 -17.87
N ASP A 172 -12.79 3.32 -17.76
CA ASP A 172 -11.54 2.78 -17.24
C ASP A 172 -11.69 2.26 -15.80
N VAL A 173 -12.30 3.07 -14.92
CA VAL A 173 -12.51 2.69 -13.52
C VAL A 173 -13.48 1.52 -13.40
N LEU A 174 -14.58 1.55 -14.15
CA LEU A 174 -15.56 0.45 -14.15
C LEU A 174 -14.97 -0.84 -14.73
N SER A 175 -14.16 -0.76 -15.78
CA SER A 175 -13.45 -1.92 -16.34
C SER A 175 -12.52 -2.56 -15.30
N LEU A 176 -11.77 -1.75 -14.57
CA LEU A 176 -10.90 -2.24 -13.48
C LEU A 176 -11.73 -2.93 -12.38
N VAL A 177 -12.82 -2.31 -11.94
CA VAL A 177 -13.68 -2.85 -10.87
C VAL A 177 -14.36 -4.14 -11.31
N ASN A 178 -14.84 -4.20 -12.54
CA ASN A 178 -15.57 -5.35 -13.05
C ASN A 178 -14.65 -6.53 -13.41
N SER A 179 -13.36 -6.30 -13.64
CA SER A 179 -12.40 -7.36 -13.95
C SER A 179 -12.32 -8.44 -12.86
N ILE A 180 -12.50 -8.07 -11.59
CA ILE A 180 -12.46 -9.00 -10.47
C ILE A 180 -13.71 -9.89 -10.40
N PRO A 181 -14.95 -9.37 -10.41
CA PRO A 181 -16.17 -10.18 -10.50
C PRO A 181 -16.20 -11.08 -11.75
N GLU A 182 -15.84 -10.54 -12.92
CA GLU A 182 -15.82 -11.31 -14.17
C GLU A 182 -14.85 -12.48 -14.09
N ALA A 183 -13.64 -12.28 -13.58
CA ALA A 183 -12.66 -13.35 -13.43
C ALA A 183 -13.05 -14.38 -12.37
N SER A 184 -13.80 -13.98 -11.34
CA SER A 184 -14.22 -14.81 -10.22
C SER A 184 -15.62 -15.40 -10.36
N GLN A 185 -16.28 -15.23 -11.49
CA GLN A 185 -17.69 -15.63 -11.69
C GLN A 185 -18.63 -15.04 -10.62
N GLU A 186 -18.49 -13.75 -10.35
CA GLU A 186 -19.25 -12.97 -9.36
C GLU A 186 -19.05 -13.39 -7.89
N MET A 187 -18.05 -14.24 -7.60
CA MET A 187 -17.78 -14.64 -6.21
C MET A 187 -17.14 -13.53 -5.39
N TYR A 188 -16.31 -12.69 -6.01
CA TYR A 188 -15.55 -11.66 -5.33
C TYR A 188 -15.78 -10.28 -5.93
N ALA A 189 -15.72 -9.27 -5.09
CA ALA A 189 -15.80 -7.88 -5.52
C ALA A 189 -14.72 -7.05 -4.81
N PRO A 190 -14.15 -6.03 -5.45
CA PRO A 190 -13.21 -5.13 -4.82
C PRO A 190 -13.92 -4.26 -3.78
N THR A 191 -13.20 -3.90 -2.72
CA THR A 191 -13.65 -2.97 -1.67
C THR A 191 -12.85 -1.67 -1.68
N VAL A 192 -11.63 -1.72 -2.23
CA VAL A 192 -10.72 -0.57 -2.28
C VAL A 192 -10.24 -0.36 -3.71
N ILE A 193 -10.26 0.90 -4.12
CA ILE A 193 -9.59 1.39 -5.33
C ILE A 193 -8.52 2.38 -4.88
N ALA A 194 -7.26 2.07 -5.18
CA ALA A 194 -6.16 2.96 -4.89
C ALA A 194 -5.58 3.56 -6.18
N MET A 195 -5.35 4.85 -6.16
CA MET A 195 -4.75 5.61 -7.25
C MET A 195 -4.03 6.84 -6.69
N PRO A 196 -3.11 7.47 -7.44
CA PRO A 196 -2.44 8.69 -6.99
C PRO A 196 -3.42 9.81 -6.67
N ALA A 197 -3.11 10.63 -5.66
CA ALA A 197 -3.96 11.75 -5.24
C ALA A 197 -4.24 12.76 -6.38
N ARG A 198 -3.29 12.88 -7.31
CA ARG A 198 -3.46 13.70 -8.53
C ARG A 198 -4.65 13.21 -9.37
N ARG A 199 -4.80 11.89 -9.52
CA ARG A 199 -5.92 11.26 -10.25
C ARG A 199 -7.23 11.43 -9.52
N LEU A 200 -7.24 11.22 -8.20
CA LEU A 200 -8.44 11.48 -7.37
C LEU A 200 -8.90 12.94 -7.47
N ARG A 201 -7.97 13.89 -7.49
CA ARG A 201 -8.30 15.31 -7.69
C ARG A 201 -8.90 15.57 -9.07
N LEU A 202 -8.33 14.94 -10.12
CA LEU A 202 -8.86 15.05 -11.48
C LEU A 202 -10.31 14.56 -11.56
N LEU A 203 -10.63 13.38 -10.98
CA LEU A 203 -12.00 12.84 -10.93
C LEU A 203 -12.98 13.77 -10.19
N LYS A 204 -12.51 14.45 -9.13
CA LYS A 204 -13.31 15.43 -8.38
C LYS A 204 -13.51 16.75 -9.12
N GLN A 205 -12.60 17.13 -10.00
CA GLN A 205 -12.68 18.38 -10.77
C GLN A 205 -13.43 18.23 -12.09
N THR A 206 -13.36 17.04 -12.70
CA THR A 206 -13.98 16.76 -13.99
C THR A 206 -15.47 16.58 -13.82
N ARG A 207 -16.25 17.35 -14.58
CA ARG A 207 -17.72 17.31 -14.58
C ARG A 207 -18.22 16.52 -15.78
N ILE A 208 -19.32 15.80 -15.58
CA ILE A 208 -20.01 15.08 -16.65
C ILE A 208 -20.95 16.09 -17.33
N SER A 209 -20.78 16.28 -18.63
CA SER A 209 -21.66 17.10 -19.45
C SER A 209 -22.59 16.19 -20.24
N ASP A 210 -23.90 16.37 -20.14
CA ASP A 210 -24.90 15.58 -20.84
C ASP A 210 -25.02 15.96 -22.34
N GLY A 211 -24.18 16.85 -22.84
CA GLY A 211 -24.16 17.24 -24.25
C GLY A 211 -25.41 18.01 -24.75
N THR A 212 -26.43 18.18 -23.93
CA THR A 212 -27.73 18.75 -24.34
C THR A 212 -28.07 20.09 -23.66
N SER A 213 -27.29 20.53 -22.68
CA SER A 213 -27.58 21.72 -21.90
C SER A 213 -26.42 22.68 -21.86
N THR A 214 -26.71 23.97 -22.00
CA THR A 214 -25.82 25.10 -21.71
C THR A 214 -25.44 25.16 -20.22
N ASP A 215 -26.00 24.30 -19.42
CA ASP A 215 -25.73 24.18 -18.00
C ASP A 215 -24.63 23.10 -17.80
N SER A 216 -23.49 23.55 -17.32
CA SER A 216 -22.37 22.64 -16.97
C SER A 216 -22.89 21.66 -15.93
N GLY A 217 -22.91 20.35 -16.28
CA GLY A 217 -23.40 19.28 -15.41
C GLY A 217 -22.96 19.45 -13.96
N THR A 218 -23.90 19.31 -13.05
CA THR A 218 -23.64 19.51 -11.60
C THR A 218 -22.88 18.36 -10.98
N THR A 219 -22.88 17.18 -11.62
CA THR A 219 -22.29 15.95 -11.08
C THR A 219 -20.84 15.78 -11.53
N THR A 220 -19.95 15.54 -10.59
CA THR A 220 -18.56 15.20 -10.89
C THR A 220 -18.41 13.73 -11.24
N VAL A 221 -17.34 13.37 -11.98
CA VAL A 221 -17.02 11.97 -12.28
C VAL A 221 -16.90 11.15 -11.00
N MET A 222 -16.30 11.71 -9.95
CA MET A 222 -16.15 11.03 -8.67
C MET A 222 -17.50 10.75 -7.99
N GLU A 223 -18.43 11.73 -7.97
CA GLU A 223 -19.78 11.54 -7.42
C GLU A 223 -20.55 10.47 -8.18
N TYR A 224 -20.45 10.48 -9.49
CA TYR A 224 -21.09 9.47 -10.32
C TYR A 224 -20.55 8.07 -10.01
N LEU A 225 -19.22 7.90 -9.96
CA LEU A 225 -18.58 6.62 -9.64
C LEU A 225 -18.97 6.13 -8.25
N VAL A 226 -18.90 7.00 -7.23
CA VAL A 226 -19.30 6.65 -5.86
C VAL A 226 -20.75 6.19 -5.82
N LYS A 227 -21.66 6.88 -6.53
CA LYS A 227 -23.07 6.49 -6.60
C LYS A 227 -23.25 5.18 -7.33
N ALA A 228 -22.66 5.00 -8.52
CA ALA A 228 -22.79 3.80 -9.32
C ALA A 228 -22.22 2.56 -8.61
N LEU A 229 -21.08 2.69 -7.95
CA LEU A 229 -20.43 1.57 -7.28
C LEU A 229 -21.04 1.22 -5.90
N ASN A 230 -21.71 2.18 -5.25
CA ASN A 230 -22.38 1.93 -3.97
C ASN A 230 -23.85 1.53 -4.11
N ASP A 231 -24.44 1.69 -5.28
CA ASP A 231 -25.85 1.34 -5.54
C ASP A 231 -26.09 -0.18 -5.42
N ASP A 232 -25.03 -0.98 -5.66
CA ASP A 232 -25.04 -2.45 -5.50
C ASP A 232 -24.86 -2.92 -4.04
N GLY A 233 -24.88 -2.01 -3.06
CA GLY A 233 -24.73 -2.32 -1.64
C GLY A 233 -23.31 -2.65 -1.18
N LYS A 234 -22.30 -2.46 -2.05
CA LYS A 234 -20.88 -2.65 -1.76
C LYS A 234 -20.20 -1.29 -1.69
N ALA A 235 -19.87 -0.85 -0.47
CA ALA A 235 -19.17 0.41 -0.28
C ALA A 235 -17.70 0.30 -0.75
N ILE A 236 -17.39 0.83 -1.91
CA ILE A 236 -16.03 0.90 -2.43
C ILE A 236 -15.34 2.17 -1.91
N LYS A 237 -14.14 2.01 -1.33
CA LYS A 237 -13.34 3.09 -0.79
C LYS A 237 -12.29 3.53 -1.81
N PHE A 238 -12.21 4.82 -2.08
CA PHE A 238 -11.13 5.41 -2.87
C PHE A 238 -10.00 5.85 -1.94
N ARG A 239 -8.79 5.35 -2.17
CA ARG A 239 -7.60 5.64 -1.38
C ARG A 239 -6.50 6.26 -2.25
N ALA A 240 -5.73 7.15 -1.66
CA ALA A 240 -4.57 7.72 -2.32
C ALA A 240 -3.36 6.80 -2.16
N LEU A 241 -2.66 6.52 -3.26
CA LEU A 241 -1.41 5.77 -3.28
C LEU A 241 -0.44 6.42 -4.26
N GLU A 242 0.50 7.18 -3.72
CA GLU A 242 1.48 7.92 -4.54
C GLU A 242 2.55 7.02 -5.17
N ASP A 243 2.72 5.80 -4.66
CA ASP A 243 3.64 4.81 -5.22
C ASP A 243 3.24 4.37 -6.64
N LEU A 244 1.98 4.56 -7.04
CA LEU A 244 1.48 4.30 -8.39
C LEU A 244 1.85 5.38 -9.42
N LEU A 245 2.56 6.45 -9.05
CA LEU A 245 3.09 7.41 -10.01
C LEU A 245 4.27 6.80 -10.78
N ALA A 246 4.29 6.99 -12.10
CA ALA A 246 5.36 6.51 -12.95
C ALA A 246 6.76 7.02 -12.52
N ALA A 247 6.84 8.22 -11.96
CA ALA A 247 8.09 8.77 -11.42
C ALA A 247 8.63 7.98 -10.23
N ASN A 248 7.74 7.39 -9.39
CA ASN A 248 8.11 6.56 -8.27
C ASN A 248 8.37 5.12 -8.73
N ALA A 249 7.61 4.64 -9.72
CA ALA A 249 7.78 3.32 -10.31
C ALA A 249 9.15 3.14 -10.95
N SER A 250 9.61 4.10 -11.74
CA SER A 250 10.90 4.05 -12.43
C SER A 250 12.11 3.99 -11.49
N ALA A 251 11.96 4.44 -10.25
CA ALA A 251 13.02 4.37 -9.25
C ALA A 251 13.25 2.95 -8.68
N TYR A 252 12.29 2.04 -8.86
CA TYR A 252 12.30 0.74 -8.19
C TYR A 252 12.19 -0.47 -9.11
N THR A 253 11.62 -0.34 -10.30
CA THR A 253 11.49 -1.46 -11.25
C THR A 253 11.38 -0.99 -12.70
N ASP A 254 11.98 -1.75 -13.62
CA ASP A 254 11.76 -1.62 -15.06
C ASP A 254 10.36 -2.14 -15.50
N MET A 255 9.54 -2.62 -14.55
CA MET A 255 8.26 -3.30 -14.83
C MET A 255 7.16 -2.38 -15.39
N PHE A 256 7.27 -1.07 -15.18
CA PHE A 256 6.28 -0.10 -15.66
C PHE A 256 6.74 0.69 -16.90
N THR A 257 7.56 0.09 -17.73
CA THR A 257 8.01 0.70 -19.01
C THR A 257 6.88 0.98 -20.01
N GLY A 258 5.66 0.54 -19.73
CA GLY A 258 4.47 0.80 -20.53
C GLY A 258 3.55 1.90 -20.01
N LEU A 259 3.82 2.47 -18.84
CA LEU A 259 3.06 3.61 -18.33
C LEU A 259 3.61 4.88 -19.00
N ASP A 260 2.92 5.36 -20.01
CA ASP A 260 3.27 6.57 -20.79
C ASP A 260 3.16 7.85 -19.91
N GLY A 261 4.06 7.97 -18.93
CA GLY A 261 4.20 9.13 -18.04
C GLY A 261 3.05 9.37 -17.07
N ASP A 262 2.05 8.50 -17.04
CA ASP A 262 0.87 8.61 -16.19
C ASP A 262 0.80 7.48 -15.15
N ALA A 263 -0.13 7.57 -14.24
CA ALA A 263 -0.19 6.76 -13.05
C ALA A 263 -1.08 5.53 -13.24
N GLY A 264 -0.72 4.42 -12.62
CA GLY A 264 -1.56 3.22 -12.55
C GLY A 264 -2.73 3.36 -11.56
N MET A 265 -3.64 2.37 -11.60
CA MET A 265 -4.71 2.17 -10.63
C MET A 265 -4.72 0.72 -10.19
N ILE A 266 -5.04 0.49 -8.92
CA ILE A 266 -5.20 -0.86 -8.38
C ILE A 266 -6.55 -0.97 -7.68
N ALA A 267 -7.26 -2.07 -7.95
CA ALA A 267 -8.47 -2.44 -7.24
C ALA A 267 -8.23 -3.77 -6.52
N PHE A 268 -8.66 -3.88 -5.28
CA PHE A 268 -8.52 -5.10 -4.49
C PHE A 268 -9.56 -5.19 -3.38
N ASN A 269 -9.66 -6.38 -2.78
CA ASN A 269 -10.48 -6.59 -1.59
C ASN A 269 -9.60 -6.50 -0.35
N ASP A 270 -9.95 -5.61 0.60
CA ASP A 270 -9.20 -5.36 1.83
C ASP A 270 -9.48 -6.33 2.98
N ASP A 271 -10.16 -7.45 2.71
CA ASP A 271 -10.42 -8.47 3.74
C ASP A 271 -9.11 -9.18 4.14
N PRO A 272 -8.75 -9.19 5.43
CA PRO A 272 -7.53 -9.84 5.92
C PRO A 272 -7.41 -11.34 5.58
N ARG A 273 -8.51 -12.00 5.22
CA ARG A 273 -8.50 -13.40 4.77
C ARG A 273 -7.79 -13.57 3.43
N TYR A 274 -7.87 -12.56 2.57
CA TYR A 274 -7.40 -12.63 1.19
C TYR A 274 -6.08 -11.93 0.97
N ILE A 275 -5.91 -10.78 1.59
CA ILE A 275 -4.70 -9.97 1.47
C ILE A 275 -4.23 -9.53 2.87
N GLY A 276 -2.93 -9.54 3.08
CA GLY A 276 -2.34 -9.08 4.33
C GLY A 276 -0.87 -8.74 4.18
N LEU A 277 -0.46 -7.65 4.82
CA LEU A 277 0.94 -7.31 5.00
C LEU A 277 1.45 -8.06 6.24
N VAL A 278 2.35 -9.01 6.04
CA VAL A 278 2.87 -9.83 7.14
C VAL A 278 3.87 -9.04 7.95
N VAL A 279 3.46 -8.66 9.17
CA VAL A 279 4.31 -7.98 10.16
C VAL A 279 4.19 -8.76 11.46
N PRO A 280 5.23 -9.48 11.90
CA PRO A 280 5.16 -10.29 13.12
C PRO A 280 4.69 -9.48 14.34
N ALA A 281 3.95 -10.11 15.23
CA ALA A 281 3.49 -9.47 16.45
C ALA A 281 4.67 -8.94 17.28
N GLY A 282 4.66 -7.63 17.60
CA GLY A 282 5.78 -6.95 18.27
C GLY A 282 7.04 -6.80 17.40
N GLY A 283 6.98 -7.14 16.11
CA GLY A 283 8.12 -7.08 15.19
C GLY A 283 8.34 -5.74 14.50
N PHE A 284 7.46 -4.76 14.67
CA PHE A 284 7.63 -3.45 14.10
C PHE A 284 8.17 -2.47 15.13
N TYR A 285 9.31 -1.86 14.82
CA TYR A 285 10.01 -0.85 15.60
C TYR A 285 10.26 -1.27 17.07
N ALA A 286 11.09 -2.27 17.25
CA ALA A 286 11.59 -2.66 18.55
C ALA A 286 12.92 -1.97 18.83
N LEU A 287 12.97 -1.15 19.88
CA LEU A 287 14.21 -0.55 20.40
C LEU A 287 14.93 -1.56 21.29
N LEU A 288 16.21 -1.77 21.02
CA LEU A 288 17.07 -2.57 21.88
C LEU A 288 17.69 -1.71 22.98
N PRO A 289 18.20 -2.31 24.06
CA PRO A 289 18.84 -1.58 25.13
C PRO A 289 20.00 -0.72 24.59
N PRO A 290 20.14 0.54 25.05
CA PRO A 290 21.23 1.41 24.66
C PRO A 290 22.57 0.81 25.11
N GLN A 291 23.58 0.90 24.26
CA GLN A 291 24.94 0.45 24.52
C GLN A 291 25.88 1.66 24.57
N GLU A 292 26.63 1.78 25.64
CA GLU A 292 27.65 2.81 25.78
C GLU A 292 28.98 2.29 25.20
N ILE A 293 29.46 2.95 24.14
CA ILE A 293 30.74 2.64 23.50
C ILE A 293 31.61 3.89 23.52
N GLY A 294 32.43 3.99 24.53
CA GLY A 294 33.27 5.19 24.76
C GLY A 294 32.45 6.45 25.06
N HIS A 295 32.48 7.42 24.16
CA HIS A 295 31.69 8.67 24.28
C HIS A 295 30.37 8.65 23.48
N TRP A 296 29.98 7.48 22.95
CA TRP A 296 28.77 7.31 22.16
C TRP A 296 27.78 6.43 22.90
N ILE A 297 26.53 6.81 22.80
CA ILE A 297 25.39 5.97 23.17
C ILE A 297 24.77 5.48 21.88
N ASN A 298 24.76 4.17 21.67
CA ASN A 298 24.20 3.52 20.51
C ASN A 298 22.92 2.80 20.92
N THR A 299 21.82 3.16 20.31
CA THR A 299 20.52 2.49 20.52
C THR A 299 20.08 1.85 19.22
N PRO A 300 20.27 0.52 19.05
CA PRO A 300 19.82 -0.17 17.86
C PRO A 300 18.29 -0.31 17.85
N SER A 301 17.71 -0.22 16.65
CA SER A 301 16.30 -0.46 16.42
C SER A 301 16.12 -1.54 15.35
N MET A 302 15.09 -2.36 15.46
CA MET A 302 14.81 -3.46 14.55
C MET A 302 13.34 -3.52 14.18
N SER A 303 13.08 -3.91 12.93
CA SER A 303 11.76 -4.24 12.43
C SER A 303 11.81 -5.49 11.56
N TYR A 304 10.71 -6.20 11.48
CA TYR A 304 10.56 -7.42 10.69
C TYR A 304 9.34 -7.32 9.80
N MET A 305 9.43 -7.83 8.57
CA MET A 305 8.31 -7.92 7.65
C MET A 305 8.43 -9.12 6.72
N GLY A 306 7.31 -9.64 6.26
CA GLY A 306 7.21 -10.80 5.38
C GLY A 306 6.64 -10.51 3.98
N GLY A 307 6.55 -9.23 3.59
CA GLY A 307 5.93 -8.86 2.31
C GLY A 307 4.41 -8.98 2.32
N ILE A 308 3.80 -8.89 1.15
CA ILE A 308 2.36 -9.04 0.97
C ILE A 308 2.01 -10.52 0.78
N ARG A 309 1.12 -11.02 1.65
CA ARG A 309 0.48 -12.33 1.48
C ARG A 309 -0.79 -12.17 0.68
N LEU A 310 -0.90 -12.88 -0.42
CA LEU A 310 -2.08 -12.91 -1.28
C LEU A 310 -2.55 -14.35 -1.40
N THR A 311 -3.75 -14.65 -0.91
CA THR A 311 -4.32 -16.01 -0.96
C THR A 311 -5.11 -16.26 -2.25
N HIS A 312 -5.73 -15.22 -2.80
CA HIS A 312 -6.52 -15.30 -4.02
C HIS A 312 -6.11 -14.18 -5.00
N PRO A 313 -5.22 -14.46 -5.94
CA PRO A 313 -4.68 -13.44 -6.87
C PRO A 313 -5.76 -12.77 -7.74
N ILE A 314 -6.85 -13.46 -8.03
CA ILE A 314 -8.00 -12.92 -8.78
C ILE A 314 -8.64 -11.70 -8.11
N MET A 315 -8.43 -11.51 -6.81
CA MET A 315 -9.01 -10.39 -6.04
C MET A 315 -8.26 -9.07 -6.17
N VAL A 316 -7.21 -9.03 -6.98
CA VAL A 316 -6.39 -7.84 -7.21
C VAL A 316 -6.25 -7.61 -8.70
N ALA A 317 -6.61 -6.42 -9.14
CA ALA A 317 -6.44 -5.98 -10.53
C ALA A 317 -5.63 -4.67 -10.55
N LEU A 318 -4.67 -4.58 -11.46
CA LEU A 318 -3.79 -3.44 -11.67
C LEU A 318 -3.88 -2.98 -13.13
N VAL A 319 -4.09 -1.68 -13.34
CA VAL A 319 -4.16 -1.01 -14.65
C VAL A 319 -3.27 0.21 -14.69
#